data_aa0d6a0d5f5fa11063024f03d233a0c7
#
_entry.id   aa0d6a0d5f5fa11063024f03d233a0c7
#
_cell.length_a   1.000
_cell.length_b   1.000
_cell.length_c   1.000
_cell.angle_alpha   90.00
_cell.angle_beta   90.00
_cell.angle_gamma   90.00
#
_symmetry.space_group_name_H-M   'P 1'
#
loop_
_entity.id
_entity.type
_entity.pdbx_description
1 polymer ?
#
loop_
_entity_poly.entity_id
_entity_poly.type
_entity_poly.pdbx_seq_one_letter_code
_entity_poly.pdbx_strand_id
1 'polypeptide(L)'
;LALSRRNKVLDNMLRLGHITQEEHDAAQAEPITLNVTEISGSGVDVYSQPYFVAYVKQLLEQEFSTDVLFKGGLTVKTTIDPTMQQVAENAVREQLDTLSLDGLDMGMVVVDPKTGYIKCMVGGYDYNADENHVNHATAKRPVGSTFKAFTLATAIQNGMNPNVTLNCNSPLKAKGTTTEVQNYANHSYGNITLKQATAYSSNTGYIQVAEAVGNSKIISLVKKLGIDAAKDNIEDVPVMTLGTGSISPLESLWRMTRKSGLMRSGT
;
A
#
# COMPACT_ATOMS: atom_id res chain seq x y z
N LEU A 1 27.37 9.25 -29.46
CA LEU A 1 27.75 7.82 -29.48
C LEU A 1 27.16 7.13 -30.72
N ALA A 2 25.86 7.28 -31.06
CA ALA A 2 25.23 6.64 -32.23
C ALA A 2 25.84 7.09 -33.55
N LEU A 3 25.99 8.40 -33.77
CA LEU A 3 26.65 8.98 -34.94
C LEU A 3 28.07 8.43 -35.13
N SER A 4 28.88 8.42 -34.07
CA SER A 4 30.26 7.92 -34.16
C SER A 4 30.31 6.44 -34.51
N ARG A 5 29.36 5.63 -33.99
CA ARG A 5 29.29 4.21 -34.31
C ARG A 5 28.83 3.97 -35.76
N ARG A 6 27.80 4.69 -36.22
CA ARG A 6 27.35 4.63 -37.61
C ARG A 6 28.50 4.97 -38.56
N ASN A 7 29.16 6.09 -38.34
CA ASN A 7 30.23 6.53 -39.22
C ASN A 7 31.37 5.51 -39.27
N LYS A 8 31.73 4.93 -38.15
CA LYS A 8 32.78 3.88 -38.11
C LYS A 8 32.35 2.60 -38.90
N VAL A 9 31.07 2.27 -38.92
CA VAL A 9 30.54 1.15 -39.75
C VAL A 9 30.65 1.54 -41.22
N LEU A 10 30.22 2.74 -41.61
CA LEU A 10 30.32 3.26 -42.99
C LEU A 10 31.77 3.31 -43.49
N ASP A 11 32.72 3.78 -42.66
CA ASP A 11 34.16 3.76 -42.97
C ASP A 11 34.66 2.34 -43.26
N ASN A 12 34.22 1.36 -42.48
CA ASN A 12 34.60 -0.03 -42.70
C ASN A 12 33.97 -0.61 -43.98
N MET A 13 32.70 -0.27 -44.29
CA MET A 13 32.02 -0.70 -45.50
C MET A 13 32.72 -0.15 -46.75
N LEU A 14 33.10 1.11 -46.74
CA LEU A 14 33.92 1.72 -47.82
C LEU A 14 35.25 1.01 -47.95
N ARG A 15 35.98 0.84 -46.86
CA ARG A 15 37.31 0.20 -46.86
C ARG A 15 37.28 -1.23 -47.41
N LEU A 16 36.15 -1.94 -47.19
CA LEU A 16 35.94 -3.32 -47.66
C LEU A 16 35.33 -3.40 -49.05
N GLY A 17 35.04 -2.26 -49.69
CA GLY A 17 34.46 -2.19 -51.04
C GLY A 17 32.97 -2.57 -51.10
N HIS A 18 32.23 -2.51 -49.96
CA HIS A 18 30.82 -2.78 -49.93
C HIS A 18 29.95 -1.58 -50.36
N ILE A 19 30.49 -0.38 -50.29
CA ILE A 19 29.89 0.87 -50.74
C ILE A 19 30.93 1.71 -51.44
N THR A 20 30.47 2.60 -52.33
CA THR A 20 31.32 3.59 -53.03
C THR A 20 31.58 4.78 -52.10
N GLN A 21 32.59 5.64 -52.49
CA GLN A 21 32.87 6.87 -51.79
C GLN A 21 31.66 7.80 -51.76
N GLU A 22 30.90 7.88 -52.86
CA GLU A 22 29.75 8.73 -52.97
C GLU A 22 28.59 8.27 -52.06
N GLU A 23 28.37 6.96 -51.95
CA GLU A 23 27.38 6.38 -51.05
C GLU A 23 27.78 6.57 -49.58
N HIS A 24 29.08 6.46 -49.26
CA HIS A 24 29.61 6.69 -47.93
C HIS A 24 29.39 8.14 -47.47
N ASP A 25 29.74 9.11 -48.33
CA ASP A 25 29.64 10.52 -47.98
C ASP A 25 28.19 10.97 -47.85
N ALA A 26 27.32 10.47 -48.72
CA ALA A 26 25.88 10.68 -48.62
C ALA A 26 25.30 10.12 -47.31
N ALA A 27 25.62 8.89 -46.96
CA ALA A 27 25.15 8.24 -45.74
C ALA A 27 25.69 8.88 -44.45
N GLN A 28 26.93 9.41 -44.49
CA GLN A 28 27.47 10.16 -43.35
C GLN A 28 26.83 11.53 -43.18
N ALA A 29 26.41 12.18 -44.27
CA ALA A 29 25.73 13.47 -44.23
C ALA A 29 24.26 13.36 -43.79
N GLU A 30 23.65 12.19 -43.91
CA GLU A 30 22.26 11.96 -43.49
C GLU A 30 22.10 12.09 -41.97
N PRO A 31 21.17 12.94 -41.50
CA PRO A 31 20.91 13.02 -40.05
C PRO A 31 20.31 11.69 -39.54
N ILE A 32 20.69 11.28 -38.31
CA ILE A 32 20.04 10.15 -37.66
C ILE A 32 18.65 10.60 -37.26
N THR A 33 17.66 10.22 -38.03
CA THR A 33 16.26 10.36 -37.65
C THR A 33 15.92 9.19 -36.76
N LEU A 34 15.74 9.46 -35.47
CA LEU A 34 15.23 8.46 -34.55
C LEU A 34 13.74 8.31 -34.88
N ASN A 35 13.36 7.16 -35.41
CA ASN A 35 11.97 6.75 -35.39
C ASN A 35 11.65 6.31 -33.96
N VAL A 36 11.63 7.29 -33.05
CA VAL A 36 11.10 7.09 -31.71
C VAL A 36 9.62 6.90 -31.94
N THR A 37 9.17 5.66 -32.12
CA THR A 37 7.85 5.35 -31.65
C THR A 37 7.90 5.78 -30.19
N GLU A 38 7.21 6.87 -29.85
CA GLU A 38 6.90 7.12 -28.47
C GLU A 38 6.28 5.81 -27.99
N ILE A 39 7.07 5.01 -27.28
CA ILE A 39 6.49 4.09 -26.32
C ILE A 39 5.86 5.09 -25.36
N SER A 40 4.60 5.44 -25.69
CA SER A 40 3.81 6.40 -24.97
C SER A 40 3.90 6.00 -23.52
N GLY A 41 4.59 6.85 -22.79
CA GLY A 41 4.77 6.76 -21.36
C GLY A 41 5.65 5.62 -20.86
N SER A 42 5.93 5.69 -19.61
CA SER A 42 6.52 4.64 -18.78
C SER A 42 5.68 3.34 -18.74
N GLY A 43 4.81 3.09 -19.69
CA GLY A 43 3.83 2.01 -19.74
C GLY A 43 2.69 2.19 -18.72
N VAL A 44 2.74 3.20 -17.86
CA VAL A 44 1.71 3.46 -16.84
C VAL A 44 0.62 4.39 -17.38
N ASP A 45 0.96 5.30 -18.31
CA ASP A 45 0.02 6.28 -18.89
C ASP A 45 -1.06 5.67 -19.78
N VAL A 46 -0.90 4.40 -20.16
CA VAL A 46 -1.87 3.66 -20.98
C VAL A 46 -2.91 2.94 -20.12
N TYR A 47 -2.74 2.94 -18.80
CA TYR A 47 -3.60 2.16 -17.91
C TYR A 47 -4.68 3.02 -17.26
N SER A 48 -5.91 2.51 -17.31
CA SER A 48 -7.06 3.14 -16.66
C SER A 48 -6.97 3.16 -15.13
N GLN A 49 -6.01 2.41 -14.53
CA GLN A 49 -5.83 2.29 -13.08
C GLN A 49 -4.33 2.40 -12.70
N PRO A 50 -3.73 3.58 -12.83
CA PRO A 50 -2.27 3.74 -12.76
C PRO A 50 -1.66 3.34 -11.41
N TYR A 51 -2.30 3.67 -10.30
CA TYR A 51 -1.83 3.28 -8.96
C TYR A 51 -1.76 1.76 -8.77
N PHE A 52 -2.80 1.04 -9.25
CA PHE A 52 -2.82 -0.40 -9.16
C PHE A 52 -1.78 -1.04 -10.07
N VAL A 53 -1.65 -0.56 -11.29
CA VAL A 53 -0.66 -1.07 -12.25
C VAL A 53 0.76 -0.82 -11.77
N ALA A 54 1.06 0.37 -11.23
CA ALA A 54 2.34 0.67 -10.62
C ALA A 54 2.67 -0.28 -9.45
N TYR A 55 1.68 -0.58 -8.62
CA TYR A 55 1.82 -1.56 -7.54
C TYR A 55 2.09 -2.97 -8.06
N VAL A 56 1.36 -3.44 -9.07
CA VAL A 56 1.59 -4.75 -9.69
C VAL A 56 2.98 -4.83 -10.32
N LYS A 57 3.40 -3.78 -11.03
CA LYS A 57 4.74 -3.68 -11.61
C LYS A 57 5.82 -3.82 -10.53
N GLN A 58 5.68 -3.10 -9.41
CA GLN A 58 6.61 -3.19 -8.28
C GLN A 58 6.70 -4.63 -7.72
N LEU A 59 5.59 -5.36 -7.66
CA LEU A 59 5.60 -6.77 -7.22
C LEU A 59 6.33 -7.67 -8.23
N LEU A 60 6.09 -7.46 -9.52
CA LEU A 60 6.74 -8.24 -10.58
C LEU A 60 8.25 -8.01 -10.65
N GLU A 61 8.70 -6.77 -10.39
CA GLU A 61 10.12 -6.41 -10.33
C GLU A 61 10.89 -7.13 -9.20
N GLN A 62 10.18 -7.61 -8.17
CA GLN A 62 10.78 -8.41 -7.10
C GLN A 62 11.00 -9.88 -7.51
N GLU A 63 10.26 -10.37 -8.50
CA GLU A 63 10.27 -11.79 -8.91
C GLU A 63 10.95 -12.01 -10.27
N PHE A 64 10.92 -11.02 -11.15
CA PHE A 64 11.41 -11.11 -12.52
C PHE A 64 12.49 -10.09 -12.81
N SER A 65 13.43 -10.45 -13.68
CA SER A 65 14.43 -9.50 -14.18
C SER A 65 13.78 -8.49 -15.14
N THR A 66 14.40 -7.31 -15.27
CA THR A 66 13.99 -6.25 -16.18
C THR A 66 13.79 -6.75 -17.63
N ASP A 67 14.68 -7.62 -18.11
CA ASP A 67 14.58 -8.18 -19.46
C ASP A 67 13.35 -9.07 -19.63
N VAL A 68 13.02 -9.87 -18.63
CA VAL A 68 11.80 -10.70 -18.67
C VAL A 68 10.55 -9.84 -18.63
N LEU A 69 10.54 -8.80 -17.79
CA LEU A 69 9.36 -7.92 -17.67
C LEU A 69 9.09 -7.12 -18.94
N PHE A 70 10.11 -6.56 -19.58
CA PHE A 70 9.93 -5.62 -20.70
C PHE A 70 10.12 -6.25 -22.08
N LYS A 71 10.78 -7.41 -22.16
CA LYS A 71 11.06 -8.10 -23.43
C LYS A 71 10.49 -9.51 -23.51
N GLY A 72 10.04 -10.06 -22.37
CA GLY A 72 9.61 -11.47 -22.27
C GLY A 72 8.18 -11.73 -22.78
N GLY A 73 7.41 -10.70 -23.17
CA GLY A 73 6.05 -10.88 -23.69
C GLY A 73 5.06 -11.39 -22.64
N LEU A 74 5.25 -11.04 -21.38
CA LEU A 74 4.40 -11.52 -20.28
C LEU A 74 2.97 -11.01 -20.41
N THR A 75 2.01 -11.91 -20.16
CA THR A 75 0.61 -11.54 -19.95
C THR A 75 0.29 -11.65 -18.47
N VAL A 76 -0.03 -10.51 -17.84
CA VAL A 76 -0.34 -10.43 -16.41
C VAL A 76 -1.84 -10.36 -16.21
N LYS A 77 -2.43 -11.39 -15.61
CA LYS A 77 -3.84 -11.39 -15.21
C LYS A 77 -3.95 -10.90 -13.78
N THR A 78 -4.73 -9.85 -13.58
CA THR A 78 -4.92 -9.23 -12.26
C THR A 78 -6.30 -9.52 -11.68
N THR A 79 -6.51 -9.13 -10.42
CA THR A 79 -7.74 -9.38 -9.68
C THR A 79 -8.65 -8.16 -9.58
N ILE A 80 -8.22 -7.02 -10.17
CA ILE A 80 -8.98 -5.76 -10.14
C ILE A 80 -10.33 -5.93 -10.83
N ASP A 81 -11.34 -5.28 -10.29
CA ASP A 81 -12.67 -5.18 -10.86
C ASP A 81 -12.85 -3.76 -11.41
N PRO A 82 -12.90 -3.56 -12.74
CA PRO A 82 -12.95 -2.22 -13.34
C PRO A 82 -14.17 -1.41 -12.89
N THR A 83 -15.31 -2.06 -12.68
CA THR A 83 -16.53 -1.38 -12.22
C THR A 83 -16.39 -0.90 -10.79
N MET A 84 -15.89 -1.75 -9.90
CA MET A 84 -15.62 -1.40 -8.51
C MET A 84 -14.54 -0.32 -8.40
N GLN A 85 -13.52 -0.39 -9.24
CA GLN A 85 -12.45 0.62 -9.31
C GLN A 85 -13.02 1.99 -9.64
N GLN A 86 -13.86 2.10 -10.67
CA GLN A 86 -14.46 3.37 -11.07
C GLN A 86 -15.35 3.96 -9.95
N VAL A 87 -16.14 3.11 -9.28
CA VAL A 87 -16.96 3.52 -8.13
C VAL A 87 -16.07 4.04 -7.00
N ALA A 88 -14.97 3.36 -6.70
CA ALA A 88 -14.05 3.77 -5.64
C ALA A 88 -13.33 5.10 -5.97
N GLU A 89 -12.89 5.29 -7.21
CA GLU A 89 -12.28 6.54 -7.66
C GLU A 89 -13.25 7.72 -7.54
N ASN A 90 -14.50 7.53 -7.98
CA ASN A 90 -15.53 8.56 -7.86
C ASN A 90 -15.82 8.90 -6.39
N ALA A 91 -15.91 7.89 -5.52
CA ALA A 91 -16.15 8.10 -4.09
C ALA A 91 -15.00 8.86 -3.40
N VAL A 92 -13.74 8.56 -3.76
CA VAL A 92 -12.57 9.26 -3.23
C VAL A 92 -12.58 10.72 -3.68
N ARG A 93 -12.83 11.00 -4.97
CA ARG A 93 -12.90 12.36 -5.50
C ARG A 93 -14.03 13.16 -4.84
N GLU A 94 -15.24 12.61 -4.81
CA GLU A 94 -16.40 13.26 -4.18
C GLU A 94 -16.14 13.61 -2.72
N GLN A 95 -15.49 12.71 -1.97
CA GLN A 95 -15.17 12.96 -0.58
C GLN A 95 -14.10 14.04 -0.41
N LEU A 96 -13.05 14.04 -1.23
CA LEU A 96 -11.99 15.04 -1.19
C LEU A 96 -12.53 16.44 -1.60
N ASP A 97 -13.36 16.50 -2.65
CA ASP A 97 -14.01 17.72 -3.09
C ASP A 97 -14.95 18.29 -2.00
N THR A 98 -15.67 17.42 -1.29
CA THR A 98 -16.54 17.81 -0.17
C THR A 98 -15.75 18.37 1.00
N LEU A 99 -14.59 17.78 1.33
CA LEU A 99 -13.74 18.24 2.43
C LEU A 99 -13.04 19.56 2.09
N SER A 100 -12.71 19.79 0.82
CA SER A 100 -12.07 21.02 0.31
C SER A 100 -10.87 21.51 1.15
N LEU A 101 -10.01 20.59 1.58
CA LEU A 101 -8.82 20.87 2.39
C LEU A 101 -7.57 20.82 1.53
N ASP A 102 -6.84 21.93 1.45
CA ASP A 102 -5.58 22.02 0.70
C ASP A 102 -4.56 20.99 1.19
N GLY A 103 -3.96 20.26 0.24
CA GLY A 103 -2.92 19.26 0.51
C GLY A 103 -3.44 17.96 1.14
N LEU A 104 -4.76 17.80 1.30
CA LEU A 104 -5.35 16.55 1.70
C LEU A 104 -5.48 15.60 0.50
N ASP A 105 -5.02 14.36 0.67
CA ASP A 105 -5.26 13.28 -0.29
C ASP A 105 -5.74 12.01 0.42
N MET A 106 -6.26 11.04 -0.32
CA MET A 106 -6.91 9.86 0.23
C MET A 106 -6.57 8.60 -0.57
N GLY A 107 -6.18 7.54 0.15
CA GLY A 107 -6.07 6.19 -0.44
C GLY A 107 -7.23 5.30 -0.05
N MET A 108 -7.66 4.45 -0.98
CA MET A 108 -8.66 3.42 -0.75
C MET A 108 -8.21 2.08 -1.32
N VAL A 109 -8.45 1.00 -0.58
CA VAL A 109 -8.26 -0.36 -1.07
C VAL A 109 -9.46 -1.21 -0.66
N VAL A 110 -9.94 -2.04 -1.58
CA VAL A 110 -11.00 -3.02 -1.32
C VAL A 110 -10.48 -4.41 -1.61
N VAL A 111 -10.65 -5.30 -0.63
CA VAL A 111 -10.20 -6.68 -0.70
C VAL A 111 -11.40 -7.59 -0.50
N ASP A 112 -11.52 -8.61 -1.34
CA ASP A 112 -12.50 -9.68 -1.14
C ASP A 112 -12.10 -10.53 0.08
N PRO A 113 -12.90 -10.58 1.14
CA PRO A 113 -12.54 -11.29 2.36
C PRO A 113 -12.48 -12.81 2.21
N LYS A 114 -13.07 -13.36 1.14
CA LYS A 114 -13.06 -14.81 0.86
C LYS A 114 -11.78 -15.26 0.18
N THR A 115 -11.30 -14.46 -0.76
CA THR A 115 -10.14 -14.79 -1.60
C THR A 115 -8.87 -14.06 -1.21
N GLY A 116 -8.98 -12.92 -0.52
CA GLY A 116 -7.87 -12.00 -0.28
C GLY A 116 -7.47 -11.19 -1.52
N TYR A 117 -8.25 -11.22 -2.59
CA TYR A 117 -7.96 -10.51 -3.83
C TYR A 117 -8.26 -9.02 -3.71
N ILE A 118 -7.33 -8.21 -4.16
CA ILE A 118 -7.54 -6.76 -4.29
C ILE A 118 -8.51 -6.54 -5.45
N LYS A 119 -9.65 -5.92 -5.16
CA LYS A 119 -10.71 -5.62 -6.14
C LYS A 119 -10.65 -4.19 -6.65
N CYS A 120 -10.21 -3.24 -5.84
CA CYS A 120 -9.83 -1.92 -6.29
C CYS A 120 -8.72 -1.34 -5.43
N MET A 121 -7.99 -0.37 -6.00
CA MET A 121 -6.94 0.39 -5.34
C MET A 121 -6.92 1.80 -5.89
N VAL A 122 -7.20 2.77 -5.05
CA VAL A 122 -7.09 4.21 -5.34
C VAL A 122 -5.96 4.76 -4.48
N GLY A 123 -4.95 5.33 -5.09
CA GLY A 123 -3.78 5.84 -4.38
C GLY A 123 -3.84 7.33 -4.07
N GLY A 124 -4.73 8.08 -4.74
CA GLY A 124 -4.90 9.52 -4.57
C GLY A 124 -5.96 10.07 -5.51
N TYR A 125 -6.15 11.39 -5.46
CA TYR A 125 -7.14 12.11 -6.25
C TYR A 125 -6.86 12.02 -7.76
N ASP A 126 -5.63 12.34 -8.17
CA ASP A 126 -5.20 12.30 -9.56
C ASP A 126 -3.74 11.87 -9.66
N TYR A 127 -3.50 10.73 -10.31
CA TYR A 127 -2.16 10.20 -10.51
C TYR A 127 -1.26 11.14 -11.32
N ASN A 128 -1.83 11.82 -12.33
CA ASN A 128 -1.05 12.66 -13.24
C ASN A 128 -0.73 14.04 -12.65
N ALA A 129 -1.52 14.50 -11.67
CA ALA A 129 -1.28 15.77 -11.00
C ALA A 129 -0.26 15.65 -9.85
N ASP A 130 -0.03 14.45 -9.32
CA ASP A 130 0.97 14.18 -8.28
C ASP A 130 2.33 13.84 -8.90
N GLU A 131 3.25 14.80 -8.89
CA GLU A 131 4.62 14.59 -9.39
C GLU A 131 5.37 13.43 -8.69
N ASN A 132 5.02 13.12 -7.45
CA ASN A 132 5.64 12.07 -6.67
C ASN A 132 4.94 10.72 -6.82
N HIS A 133 3.76 10.68 -7.43
CA HIS A 133 2.92 9.47 -7.61
C HIS A 133 2.74 8.66 -6.33
N VAL A 134 2.52 9.32 -5.19
CA VAL A 134 2.38 8.67 -3.90
C VAL A 134 1.12 7.81 -3.88
N ASN A 135 1.28 6.50 -3.71
CA ASN A 135 0.16 5.59 -3.54
C ASN A 135 -0.24 5.50 -2.06
N HIS A 136 -1.22 6.30 -1.63
CA HIS A 136 -1.69 6.32 -0.25
C HIS A 136 -2.33 5.00 0.20
N ALA A 137 -2.75 4.12 -0.72
CA ALA A 137 -3.22 2.78 -0.38
C ALA A 137 -2.10 1.87 0.15
N THR A 138 -0.83 2.15 -0.24
CA THR A 138 0.35 1.40 0.16
C THR A 138 1.30 2.19 1.05
N ALA A 139 1.13 3.51 1.15
CA ALA A 139 1.95 4.36 2.01
C ALA A 139 1.66 4.09 3.49
N LYS A 140 2.71 3.93 4.28
CA LYS A 140 2.60 3.67 5.72
C LYS A 140 2.29 4.97 6.47
N ARG A 141 1.30 4.89 7.36
CA ARG A 141 0.86 5.97 8.23
C ARG A 141 0.55 5.43 9.62
N PRO A 142 0.60 6.26 10.68
CA PRO A 142 0.11 5.86 11.99
C PRO A 142 -1.33 5.35 11.86
N VAL A 143 -1.54 4.08 12.26
CA VAL A 143 -2.80 3.36 11.97
C VAL A 143 -3.93 3.77 12.91
N GLY A 144 -3.59 4.39 14.05
CA GLY A 144 -4.57 4.86 15.02
C GLY A 144 -5.49 3.74 15.53
N SER A 145 -6.72 4.08 15.79
CA SER A 145 -7.73 3.15 16.37
C SER A 145 -8.04 1.92 15.52
N THR A 146 -7.65 1.88 14.26
CA THR A 146 -7.77 0.66 13.43
C THR A 146 -6.95 -0.49 14.02
N PHE A 147 -5.85 -0.19 14.75
CA PHE A 147 -5.04 -1.19 15.43
C PHE A 147 -5.81 -1.96 16.52
N LYS A 148 -6.86 -1.36 17.08
CA LYS A 148 -7.71 -2.01 18.09
C LYS A 148 -8.33 -3.32 17.61
N ALA A 149 -8.50 -3.48 16.31
CA ALA A 149 -8.98 -4.74 15.73
C ALA A 149 -8.04 -5.92 16.00
N PHE A 150 -6.72 -5.70 15.96
CA PHE A 150 -5.72 -6.73 16.29
C PHE A 150 -5.74 -7.06 17.80
N THR A 151 -5.89 -6.03 18.62
CA THR A 151 -6.04 -6.21 20.09
C THR A 151 -7.30 -6.98 20.41
N LEU A 152 -8.44 -6.63 19.80
CA LEU A 152 -9.71 -7.34 19.96
C LEU A 152 -9.61 -8.81 19.52
N ALA A 153 -9.05 -9.05 18.33
CA ALA A 153 -8.89 -10.41 17.82
C ALA A 153 -8.03 -11.25 18.77
N THR A 154 -6.93 -10.68 19.30
CA THR A 154 -6.09 -11.36 20.28
C THR A 154 -6.84 -11.62 21.58
N ALA A 155 -7.62 -10.67 22.06
CA ALA A 155 -8.41 -10.81 23.28
C ALA A 155 -9.44 -11.96 23.16
N ILE A 156 -10.19 -12.00 22.08
CA ILE A 156 -11.17 -13.06 21.80
C ILE A 156 -10.49 -14.44 21.65
N GLN A 157 -9.37 -14.53 20.94
CA GLN A 157 -8.58 -15.76 20.80
C GLN A 157 -8.05 -16.28 22.15
N ASN A 158 -7.83 -15.38 23.11
CA ASN A 158 -7.40 -15.75 24.47
C ASN A 158 -8.58 -15.91 25.45
N GLY A 159 -9.82 -16.03 24.94
CA GLY A 159 -11.00 -16.34 25.75
C GLY A 159 -11.64 -15.16 26.47
N MET A 160 -11.28 -13.90 26.11
CA MET A 160 -11.93 -12.74 26.72
C MET A 160 -13.38 -12.65 26.27
N ASN A 161 -14.31 -12.54 27.23
CA ASN A 161 -15.74 -12.43 26.93
C ASN A 161 -16.06 -11.00 26.41
N PRO A 162 -16.77 -10.85 25.27
CA PRO A 162 -17.19 -9.54 24.76
C PRO A 162 -18.05 -8.72 25.74
N ASN A 163 -18.64 -9.36 26.74
CA ASN A 163 -19.45 -8.71 27.76
C ASN A 163 -18.67 -8.35 29.03
N VAL A 164 -17.34 -8.55 29.07
CA VAL A 164 -16.52 -8.10 30.19
C VAL A 164 -16.66 -6.59 30.35
N THR A 165 -16.82 -6.13 31.58
CA THR A 165 -16.95 -4.70 31.90
C THR A 165 -15.59 -4.07 32.03
N LEU A 166 -15.41 -2.92 31.39
CA LEU A 166 -14.20 -2.09 31.38
C LEU A 166 -14.52 -0.70 31.91
N ASN A 167 -13.59 -0.13 32.66
CA ASN A 167 -13.68 1.27 33.08
C ASN A 167 -13.26 2.19 31.92
N CYS A 168 -14.23 2.78 31.24
CA CYS A 168 -13.98 3.67 30.10
C CYS A 168 -14.09 5.15 30.48
N ASN A 169 -13.86 5.50 31.74
CA ASN A 169 -13.73 6.91 32.16
C ASN A 169 -12.41 7.49 31.62
N SER A 170 -12.41 8.82 31.44
CA SER A 170 -11.29 9.58 30.90
C SER A 170 -10.95 10.75 31.82
N PRO A 171 -9.66 10.99 32.12
CA PRO A 171 -8.49 10.22 31.72
C PRO A 171 -8.30 8.93 32.55
N LEU A 172 -7.51 8.00 32.02
CA LEU A 172 -7.10 6.78 32.72
C LEU A 172 -5.58 6.59 32.58
N LYS A 173 -4.89 6.25 33.67
CA LYS A 173 -3.47 5.92 33.61
C LYS A 173 -3.26 4.49 33.14
N ALA A 174 -2.37 4.31 32.16
CA ALA A 174 -1.93 2.99 31.75
C ALA A 174 -1.09 2.35 32.88
N LYS A 175 -1.32 1.06 33.14
CA LYS A 175 -0.69 0.33 34.26
C LYS A 175 0.83 0.35 34.15
N GLY A 176 1.48 0.63 35.27
CA GLY A 176 2.95 0.65 35.35
C GLY A 176 3.61 1.88 34.70
N THR A 177 2.85 2.89 34.31
CA THR A 177 3.38 4.12 33.71
C THR A 177 2.77 5.38 34.35
N THR A 178 3.36 6.53 34.01
CA THR A 178 2.77 7.85 34.29
C THR A 178 1.89 8.36 33.14
N THR A 179 1.81 7.60 32.04
CA THR A 179 1.07 8.00 30.84
C THR A 179 -0.43 8.03 31.09
N GLU A 180 -1.03 9.19 30.94
CA GLU A 180 -2.48 9.37 30.96
C GLU A 180 -3.04 9.21 29.54
N VAL A 181 -4.04 8.36 29.42
CA VAL A 181 -4.75 8.13 28.16
C VAL A 181 -6.13 8.74 28.25
N GLN A 182 -6.50 9.49 27.21
CA GLN A 182 -7.80 10.12 27.09
C GLN A 182 -8.60 9.52 25.93
N ASN A 183 -9.89 9.40 26.11
CA ASN A 183 -10.83 9.17 25.01
C ASN A 183 -10.95 10.43 24.14
N TYR A 184 -11.51 10.27 22.94
CA TYR A 184 -11.79 11.40 22.05
C TYR A 184 -12.58 12.48 22.81
N ALA A 185 -12.17 13.74 22.64
CA ALA A 185 -12.73 14.89 23.36
C ALA A 185 -12.83 14.71 24.90
N ASN A 186 -11.94 13.88 25.48
CA ASN A 186 -11.91 13.53 26.91
C ASN A 186 -13.24 12.96 27.43
N HIS A 187 -14.02 12.30 26.58
CA HIS A 187 -15.33 11.78 26.94
C HIS A 187 -15.22 10.56 27.88
N SER A 188 -15.98 10.57 28.97
CA SER A 188 -16.11 9.46 29.91
C SER A 188 -17.33 8.61 29.58
N TYR A 189 -17.13 7.33 29.29
CA TYR A 189 -18.21 6.40 28.96
C TYR A 189 -18.68 5.59 30.18
N GLY A 190 -18.03 5.77 31.34
CA GLY A 190 -18.33 4.97 32.54
C GLY A 190 -17.86 3.52 32.44
N ASN A 191 -18.53 2.66 33.18
CA ASN A 191 -18.28 1.21 33.11
C ASN A 191 -19.15 0.58 32.03
N ILE A 192 -18.54 0.16 30.92
CA ILE A 192 -19.23 -0.41 29.77
C ILE A 192 -18.61 -1.73 29.33
N THR A 193 -19.34 -2.52 28.57
CA THR A 193 -18.84 -3.80 28.04
C THR A 193 -17.75 -3.60 26.98
N LEU A 194 -16.90 -4.61 26.78
CA LEU A 194 -15.91 -4.61 25.68
C LEU A 194 -16.59 -4.37 24.32
N LYS A 195 -17.77 -4.95 24.10
CA LYS A 195 -18.57 -4.72 22.89
C LYS A 195 -18.90 -3.24 22.72
N GLN A 196 -19.34 -2.55 23.77
CA GLN A 196 -19.63 -1.11 23.74
C GLN A 196 -18.35 -0.27 23.61
N ALA A 197 -17.28 -0.64 24.34
CA ALA A 197 -15.99 0.01 24.25
C ALA A 197 -15.40 -0.07 22.82
N THR A 198 -15.66 -1.18 22.10
CA THR A 198 -15.30 -1.33 20.70
C THR A 198 -16.12 -0.40 19.82
N ALA A 199 -17.44 -0.35 20.00
CA ALA A 199 -18.33 0.52 19.22
C ALA A 199 -18.00 2.01 19.37
N TYR A 200 -17.63 2.43 20.57
CA TYR A 200 -17.23 3.80 20.87
C TYR A 200 -15.73 4.06 20.62
N SER A 201 -14.98 3.05 20.21
CA SER A 201 -13.51 3.15 20.06
C SER A 201 -12.81 3.73 21.30
N SER A 202 -13.24 3.31 22.52
CA SER A 202 -12.68 3.83 23.76
C SER A 202 -11.19 3.55 23.88
N ASN A 203 -10.38 4.60 24.02
CA ASN A 203 -8.94 4.48 24.23
C ASN A 203 -8.65 3.87 25.61
N THR A 204 -9.33 4.39 26.63
CA THR A 204 -9.14 3.96 28.02
C THR A 204 -9.60 2.51 28.23
N GLY A 205 -10.64 2.07 27.54
CA GLY A 205 -11.05 0.66 27.53
C GLY A 205 -10.01 -0.24 26.87
N TYR A 206 -9.47 0.17 25.72
CA TYR A 206 -8.56 -0.68 24.94
C TYR A 206 -7.16 -0.82 25.55
N ILE A 207 -6.65 0.15 26.31
CA ILE A 207 -5.42 -0.08 27.08
C ILE A 207 -5.62 -1.17 28.14
N GLN A 208 -6.77 -1.24 28.81
CA GLN A 208 -7.08 -2.32 29.76
C GLN A 208 -7.18 -3.68 29.06
N VAL A 209 -7.75 -3.74 27.84
CA VAL A 209 -7.77 -4.98 27.06
C VAL A 209 -6.35 -5.42 26.70
N ALA A 210 -5.51 -4.51 26.22
CA ALA A 210 -4.11 -4.80 25.88
C ALA A 210 -3.31 -5.26 27.10
N GLU A 211 -3.49 -4.61 28.25
CA GLU A 211 -2.87 -5.01 29.53
C GLU A 211 -3.30 -6.41 29.98
N ALA A 212 -4.60 -6.73 29.86
CA ALA A 212 -5.13 -8.03 30.25
C ALA A 212 -4.65 -9.17 29.36
N VAL A 213 -4.52 -8.92 28.06
CA VAL A 213 -4.08 -9.91 27.06
C VAL A 213 -2.56 -10.03 27.03
N GLY A 214 -1.86 -8.91 27.15
CA GLY A 214 -0.42 -8.77 27.01
C GLY A 214 -0.01 -8.37 25.58
N ASN A 215 0.73 -7.28 25.46
CA ASN A 215 1.21 -6.74 24.19
C ASN A 215 1.99 -7.76 23.36
N SER A 216 2.80 -8.60 23.98
CA SER A 216 3.58 -9.64 23.30
C SER A 216 2.71 -10.60 22.48
N LYS A 217 1.50 -10.93 22.98
CA LYS A 217 0.55 -11.77 22.23
C LYS A 217 -0.06 -11.02 21.06
N ILE A 218 -0.36 -9.73 21.21
CA ILE A 218 -0.86 -8.86 20.15
C ILE A 218 0.20 -8.74 19.05
N ILE A 219 1.46 -8.46 19.41
CA ILE A 219 2.59 -8.41 18.47
C ILE A 219 2.78 -9.75 17.77
N SER A 220 2.64 -10.87 18.49
CA SER A 220 2.72 -12.22 17.91
C SER A 220 1.61 -12.45 16.85
N LEU A 221 0.37 -12.01 17.10
CA LEU A 221 -0.71 -12.07 16.13
C LEU A 221 -0.40 -11.21 14.90
N VAL A 222 0.03 -9.97 15.12
CA VAL A 222 0.40 -9.03 14.06
C VAL A 222 1.49 -9.62 13.14
N LYS A 223 2.54 -10.21 13.73
CA LYS A 223 3.59 -10.92 12.99
C LYS A 223 3.06 -12.15 12.23
N LYS A 224 2.17 -12.95 12.83
CA LYS A 224 1.53 -14.10 12.16
C LYS A 224 0.68 -13.66 10.96
N LEU A 225 0.09 -12.48 11.02
CA LEU A 225 -0.60 -11.86 9.90
C LEU A 225 0.36 -11.32 8.85
N GLY A 226 1.68 -11.32 9.11
CA GLY A 226 2.75 -10.95 8.18
C GLY A 226 3.07 -9.45 8.18
N ILE A 227 2.63 -8.71 9.19
CA ILE A 227 3.05 -7.33 9.44
C ILE A 227 4.42 -7.39 10.15
N ASP A 228 5.39 -6.63 9.66
CA ASP A 228 6.74 -6.58 10.25
C ASP A 228 6.76 -5.54 11.38
N ALA A 229 6.56 -6.02 12.60
CA ALA A 229 6.45 -5.13 13.76
C ALA A 229 7.65 -4.18 13.93
N ALA A 230 8.86 -4.61 13.55
CA ALA A 230 10.05 -3.78 13.66
C ALA A 230 10.09 -2.67 12.60
N LYS A 231 9.81 -3.02 11.33
CA LYS A 231 9.77 -2.04 10.24
C LYS A 231 8.58 -1.08 10.35
N ASP A 232 7.51 -1.51 11.02
CA ASP A 232 6.26 -0.79 11.15
C ASP A 232 6.16 -0.03 12.47
N ASN A 233 7.27 0.04 13.23
CA ASN A 233 7.39 0.72 14.53
C ASN A 233 6.29 0.31 15.53
N ILE A 234 5.94 -0.99 15.55
CA ILE A 234 5.00 -1.55 16.51
C ILE A 234 5.80 -2.00 17.72
N GLU A 235 5.91 -1.10 18.67
CA GLU A 235 6.70 -1.29 19.90
C GLU A 235 5.82 -1.84 21.04
N ASP A 236 6.46 -2.57 21.96
CA ASP A 236 5.81 -3.06 23.19
C ASP A 236 5.70 -1.93 24.23
N VAL A 237 4.78 -1.03 23.98
CA VAL A 237 4.49 0.12 24.86
C VAL A 237 3.03 0.08 25.31
N PRO A 238 2.69 0.65 26.48
CA PRO A 238 1.34 0.59 27.04
C PRO A 238 0.24 1.13 26.10
N VAL A 239 0.59 2.08 25.24
CA VAL A 239 -0.34 2.72 24.31
C VAL A 239 -0.33 2.12 22.89
N MET A 240 0.40 1.03 22.66
CA MET A 240 0.52 0.35 21.35
C MET A 240 -0.85 0.07 20.71
N THR A 241 -1.82 -0.36 21.53
CA THR A 241 -3.19 -0.65 21.05
C THR A 241 -3.91 0.54 20.44
N LEU A 242 -3.42 1.75 20.66
CA LEU A 242 -3.97 2.98 20.09
C LEU A 242 -3.41 3.28 18.69
N GLY A 243 -2.51 2.42 18.17
CA GLY A 243 -2.01 2.49 16.82
C GLY A 243 -0.86 3.48 16.61
N THR A 244 0.13 3.43 17.48
CA THR A 244 1.38 4.22 17.34
C THR A 244 2.26 3.74 16.19
N GLY A 245 2.14 2.48 15.78
CA GLY A 245 2.84 1.92 14.63
C GLY A 245 2.29 2.43 13.28
N SER A 246 3.11 2.30 12.24
CA SER A 246 2.78 2.77 10.88
C SER A 246 2.54 1.58 9.96
N ILE A 247 1.30 1.41 9.52
CA ILE A 247 0.86 0.34 8.62
C ILE A 247 0.11 0.98 7.45
N SER A 248 0.25 0.44 6.24
CA SER A 248 -0.53 0.91 5.10
C SER A 248 -1.99 0.42 5.16
N PRO A 249 -2.94 1.11 4.50
CA PRO A 249 -4.32 0.62 4.34
C PRO A 249 -4.37 -0.80 3.76
N LEU A 250 -3.56 -1.08 2.75
CA LEU A 250 -3.47 -2.41 2.15
C LEU A 250 -2.99 -3.47 3.15
N GLU A 251 -1.92 -3.21 3.89
CA GLU A 251 -1.42 -4.16 4.90
C GLU A 251 -2.44 -4.40 5.99
N SER A 252 -3.10 -3.34 6.49
CA SER A 252 -4.13 -3.46 7.52
C SER A 252 -5.29 -4.35 7.07
N LEU A 253 -5.84 -4.12 5.88
CA LEU A 253 -7.01 -4.81 5.39
C LEU A 253 -6.68 -6.22 4.87
N TRP A 254 -5.66 -6.34 4.01
CA TRP A 254 -5.29 -7.60 3.39
C TRP A 254 -4.83 -8.65 4.39
N ARG A 255 -4.13 -8.21 5.46
CA ARG A 255 -3.67 -9.10 6.51
C ARG A 255 -4.82 -9.56 7.42
N MET A 256 -5.82 -8.71 7.67
CA MET A 256 -7.02 -9.08 8.43
C MET A 256 -7.90 -10.08 7.69
N THR A 257 -7.91 -10.08 6.35
CA THR A 257 -8.76 -10.95 5.54
C THR A 257 -8.10 -12.28 5.17
N ARG A 258 -6.78 -12.39 5.30
CA ARG A 258 -6.05 -13.61 4.95
C ARG A 258 -6.33 -14.72 5.96
N LYS A 259 -7.18 -15.67 5.60
CA LYS A 259 -7.13 -17.00 6.25
C LYS A 259 -5.73 -17.56 5.98
N SER A 260 -5.06 -18.00 7.05
CA SER A 260 -3.73 -18.62 7.04
C SER A 260 -3.64 -19.74 5.99
N GLY A 261 -3.30 -19.39 4.79
CA GLY A 261 -3.10 -20.30 3.67
C GLY A 261 -2.28 -19.57 2.62
N LEU A 262 -1.02 -19.98 2.47
CA LEU A 262 -0.15 -19.53 1.39
C LEU A 262 -0.92 -19.56 0.07
N MET A 263 -1.16 -18.40 -0.54
CA MET A 263 -1.34 -18.38 -1.98
C MET A 263 0.05 -18.56 -2.60
N ARG A 264 0.40 -19.80 -2.90
CA ARG A 264 1.39 -20.09 -3.92
C ARG A 264 0.72 -19.70 -5.24
N SER A 265 1.34 -18.81 -6.00
CA SER A 265 1.09 -18.66 -7.43
C SER A 265 1.23 -20.04 -8.05
N GLY A 266 0.10 -20.68 -8.38
CA GLY A 266 0.09 -21.87 -9.20
C GLY A 266 0.59 -21.50 -10.58
N THR A 267 1.52 -22.28 -11.06
CA THR A 267 2.06 -22.33 -12.42
C THR A 267 0.98 -22.22 -13.48
#